data_be9b9d1d6e2e14e0370635a19c037024
#
_entry.id   be9b9d1d6e2e14e0370635a19c037024
#
_cell.length_a   1.000
_cell.length_b   1.000
_cell.length_c   1.000
_cell.angle_alpha   90.00
_cell.angle_beta   90.00
_cell.angle_gamma   90.00
#
_symmetry.space_group_name_H-M   'P 1'
#
loop_
_entity.id
_entity.type
_entity.pdbx_description
1 polymer ?
#
loop_
_entity_poly.entity_id
_entity_poly.type
_entity_poly.pdbx_seq_one_letter_code
_entity_poly.pdbx_strand_id
1 'polypeptide(L)'
;MRISLQCWMLTAAVLLSGCAPKIEEVNSQVSAAKDIHSYANPAEARVRHLELDLQVDFEKRTLSGTVTHLIEGKGKVVFDTKDLRIEKAEASKNGQDFQPATFKLGAADKILGTPLEVILPEGARYLRISYETSPTAFALQWLTPQQTAGKQAPYLYTQGQPINTRSWIPLQDSPGIRITYRARIRTQPNFFAVMSANNDQRTAAPTGDYRFDMAQPVPPYLLALAVGELQFRMIGARTGVYTEKAMLDAAAHEFSDLDNMVGAAEQLFGAYRWDRYDVLVLPPSFPIGGMENPRLTFATPTIIAGDKSLVSLISHELAHSWSGNLVTNATWSDFWLNEGFTVYVERRIQEVIYSKQRSEMEFAIEVAELKQEMAALPEKDQLLHVDLAGRDPEEGVTLVPYVKGALMLRAIEEEIGRDRFDPFVRGYFEQFAFQSITTAMFEAHLKEKLPELKLDVKEWIYKPGLPKSSPVISSFLLENVDAQIGKWKQGQPIQSKDWVAQQWLHFLRGLPAELNAEQMAKLDREFQFTKSKNSEILNAWLILAIRHKYAPAQAALEEFLARVGRQKFIKPLYLEMAKTPEGKTRAKALFAKNQANYHPIAAAAIRALLAK
;
A
#
# COMPACT_ATOMS: atom_id res chain seq x y z
N MET A 1 -70.83 -7.93 -42.78
CA MET A 1 -69.60 -7.56 -43.48
C MET A 1 -68.45 -8.04 -42.61
N ARG A 2 -67.86 -9.18 -42.97
CA ARG A 2 -66.72 -9.81 -42.25
C ARG A 2 -65.42 -9.28 -42.84
N ILE A 3 -64.56 -8.77 -41.97
CA ILE A 3 -63.13 -8.45 -42.33
C ILE A 3 -62.24 -9.32 -41.45
N SER A 4 -61.52 -10.23 -42.10
CA SER A 4 -60.53 -11.12 -41.52
C SER A 4 -59.23 -10.40 -41.29
N LEU A 5 -58.67 -10.46 -40.06
CA LEU A 5 -57.30 -10.08 -39.75
C LEU A 5 -56.37 -11.31 -39.90
N GLN A 6 -55.50 -11.29 -40.86
CA GLN A 6 -54.35 -12.21 -40.96
C GLN A 6 -53.19 -11.72 -40.10
N CYS A 7 -52.79 -12.55 -39.14
CA CYS A 7 -51.65 -12.33 -38.28
C CYS A 7 -50.37 -12.83 -39.00
N TRP A 8 -49.44 -11.96 -39.33
CA TRP A 8 -48.11 -12.33 -39.78
C TRP A 8 -47.15 -12.42 -38.58
N MET A 9 -46.72 -13.64 -38.27
CA MET A 9 -45.58 -13.84 -37.34
C MET A 9 -44.29 -13.60 -38.12
N LEU A 10 -43.57 -12.53 -37.79
CA LEU A 10 -42.18 -12.35 -38.13
C LEU A 10 -41.32 -12.88 -37.01
N THR A 11 -40.63 -13.99 -37.27
CA THR A 11 -39.58 -14.55 -36.42
C THR A 11 -38.32 -13.71 -36.64
N ALA A 12 -38.00 -12.82 -35.72
CA ALA A 12 -36.70 -12.12 -35.70
C ALA A 12 -35.65 -13.02 -35.02
N ALA A 13 -34.74 -13.58 -35.80
CA ALA A 13 -33.54 -14.21 -35.31
C ALA A 13 -32.57 -13.11 -34.83
N VAL A 14 -32.44 -12.96 -33.50
CA VAL A 14 -31.41 -12.10 -32.91
C VAL A 14 -30.09 -12.82 -33.00
N LEU A 15 -29.29 -12.43 -33.98
CA LEU A 15 -27.84 -12.74 -34.03
C LEU A 15 -27.14 -11.95 -32.92
N LEU A 16 -26.84 -12.62 -31.80
CA LEU A 16 -25.90 -12.12 -30.79
C LEU A 16 -24.49 -12.17 -31.38
N SER A 17 -24.12 -11.14 -32.15
CA SER A 17 -22.72 -10.85 -32.43
C SER A 17 -22.12 -10.22 -31.17
N GLY A 18 -21.38 -11.03 -30.42
CA GLY A 18 -20.56 -10.54 -29.32
C GLY A 18 -19.52 -9.56 -29.85
N CYS A 19 -19.76 -8.27 -29.67
CA CYS A 19 -18.72 -7.26 -29.80
C CYS A 19 -17.68 -7.49 -28.70
N ALA A 20 -16.54 -8.08 -29.05
CA ALA A 20 -15.36 -7.96 -28.23
C ALA A 20 -15.04 -6.45 -28.10
N PRO A 21 -14.81 -5.92 -26.90
CA PRO A 21 -14.42 -4.54 -26.74
C PRO A 21 -13.13 -4.29 -27.53
N LYS A 22 -13.14 -3.31 -28.42
CA LYS A 22 -11.92 -2.78 -29.02
C LYS A 22 -11.08 -2.24 -27.88
N ILE A 23 -9.95 -2.90 -27.58
CA ILE A 23 -8.89 -2.34 -26.76
C ILE A 23 -8.35 -1.17 -27.58
N GLU A 24 -8.65 0.06 -27.18
CA GLU A 24 -7.94 1.24 -27.69
C GLU A 24 -6.45 1.01 -27.42
N GLU A 25 -5.63 1.09 -28.44
CA GLU A 25 -4.18 1.03 -28.33
C GLU A 25 -3.71 2.23 -27.49
N VAL A 26 -3.65 2.04 -26.17
CA VAL A 26 -2.90 2.94 -25.31
C VAL A 26 -1.44 2.77 -25.71
N ASN A 27 -0.90 3.78 -26.37
CA ASN A 27 0.47 3.82 -26.85
C ASN A 27 1.43 3.88 -25.63
N SER A 28 1.62 2.76 -24.95
CA SER A 28 2.55 2.64 -23.83
C SER A 28 3.97 2.63 -24.38
N GLN A 29 4.59 3.81 -24.45
CA GLN A 29 6.04 3.88 -24.65
C GLN A 29 6.69 3.11 -23.50
N VAL A 30 7.34 2.01 -23.85
CA VAL A 30 8.10 1.21 -22.89
C VAL A 30 9.28 2.06 -22.43
N SER A 31 9.44 2.28 -21.14
CA SER A 31 10.69 2.78 -20.61
C SER A 31 11.82 1.89 -21.12
N ALA A 32 12.82 2.48 -21.77
CA ALA A 32 14.00 1.77 -22.25
C ALA A 32 14.93 1.31 -21.10
N ALA A 33 14.63 1.68 -19.88
CA ALA A 33 15.40 1.31 -18.70
C ALA A 33 15.20 -0.20 -18.41
N LYS A 34 16.32 -0.93 -18.38
CA LYS A 34 16.32 -2.33 -17.93
C LYS A 34 16.12 -2.34 -16.42
N ASP A 35 15.08 -3.01 -15.97
CA ASP A 35 14.89 -3.27 -14.55
C ASP A 35 15.87 -4.37 -14.08
N ILE A 36 16.75 -4.00 -13.15
CA ILE A 36 17.75 -4.91 -12.57
C ILE A 36 17.15 -5.92 -11.59
N HIS A 37 15.88 -5.73 -11.18
CA HIS A 37 15.17 -6.60 -10.25
C HIS A 37 14.22 -7.58 -10.95
N SER A 38 14.28 -7.68 -12.29
CA SER A 38 13.51 -8.65 -13.06
C SER A 38 14.37 -9.31 -14.12
N TYR A 39 14.09 -10.60 -14.38
CA TYR A 39 14.67 -11.35 -15.50
C TYR A 39 13.97 -11.06 -16.83
N ALA A 40 12.84 -10.35 -16.81
CA ALA A 40 12.05 -10.04 -17.98
C ALA A 40 12.85 -9.26 -19.03
N ASN A 41 12.62 -9.61 -20.30
CA ASN A 41 13.10 -8.86 -21.45
C ASN A 41 11.91 -8.39 -22.30
N PRO A 42 11.23 -7.29 -21.90
CA PRO A 42 10.01 -6.83 -22.58
C PRO A 42 10.26 -6.33 -24.00
N ALA A 43 11.51 -6.08 -24.39
CA ALA A 43 11.87 -5.73 -25.76
C ALA A 43 11.78 -6.96 -26.71
N GLU A 44 11.95 -8.17 -26.20
CA GLU A 44 11.83 -9.42 -26.96
C GLU A 44 10.39 -9.97 -26.91
N ALA A 45 9.85 -10.12 -25.69
CA ALA A 45 8.49 -10.61 -25.47
C ALA A 45 7.91 -9.98 -24.20
N ARG A 46 6.74 -9.36 -24.34
CA ARG A 46 6.05 -8.60 -23.27
C ARG A 46 4.66 -9.17 -23.01
N VAL A 47 4.33 -9.33 -21.73
CA VAL A 47 2.96 -9.65 -21.30
C VAL A 47 2.09 -8.40 -21.37
N ARG A 48 0.86 -8.54 -21.89
CA ARG A 48 -0.16 -7.48 -21.97
C ARG A 48 -1.38 -7.76 -21.12
N HIS A 49 -1.73 -9.03 -20.95
CA HIS A 49 -2.92 -9.44 -20.20
C HIS A 49 -2.68 -10.76 -19.50
N LEU A 50 -3.31 -10.93 -18.33
CA LEU A 50 -3.35 -12.18 -17.57
C LEU A 50 -4.78 -12.69 -17.43
N GLU A 51 -4.99 -14.00 -17.56
CA GLU A 51 -6.19 -14.68 -17.10
C GLU A 51 -5.78 -15.68 -16.01
N LEU A 52 -6.26 -15.44 -14.78
CA LEU A 52 -6.01 -16.30 -13.63
C LEU A 52 -7.22 -17.21 -13.38
N ASP A 53 -6.98 -18.50 -13.12
CA ASP A 53 -7.98 -19.45 -12.63
C ASP A 53 -7.36 -20.23 -11.47
N LEU A 54 -7.64 -19.81 -10.23
CA LEU A 54 -6.96 -20.28 -9.03
C LEU A 54 -7.92 -20.81 -7.98
N GLN A 55 -7.50 -21.90 -7.34
CA GLN A 55 -8.10 -22.48 -6.15
C GLN A 55 -7.32 -22.08 -4.91
N VAL A 56 -8.01 -21.56 -3.90
CA VAL A 56 -7.44 -21.25 -2.58
C VAL A 56 -7.61 -22.46 -1.67
N ASP A 57 -6.51 -22.95 -1.11
CA ASP A 57 -6.49 -24.06 -0.14
C ASP A 57 -5.91 -23.56 1.20
N PHE A 58 -6.77 -23.30 2.17
CA PHE A 58 -6.36 -22.83 3.50
C PHE A 58 -5.67 -23.90 4.34
N GLU A 59 -5.93 -25.19 4.10
CA GLU A 59 -5.30 -26.28 4.85
C GLU A 59 -3.85 -26.45 4.41
N LYS A 60 -3.61 -26.48 3.10
CA LYS A 60 -2.26 -26.56 2.52
C LYS A 60 -1.53 -25.23 2.50
N ARG A 61 -2.27 -24.11 2.64
CA ARG A 61 -1.77 -22.73 2.47
C ARG A 61 -1.17 -22.53 1.08
N THR A 62 -1.89 -22.97 0.04
CA THR A 62 -1.45 -22.85 -1.34
C THR A 62 -2.53 -22.25 -2.23
N LEU A 63 -2.09 -21.60 -3.30
CA LEU A 63 -2.89 -21.31 -4.47
C LEU A 63 -2.46 -22.27 -5.58
N SER A 64 -3.40 -22.91 -6.27
CA SER A 64 -3.10 -23.80 -7.39
C SER A 64 -4.04 -23.56 -8.55
N GLY A 65 -3.57 -23.74 -9.77
CA GLY A 65 -4.37 -23.54 -10.96
C GLY A 65 -3.55 -23.08 -12.15
N THR A 66 -4.07 -22.11 -12.90
CA THR A 66 -3.43 -21.65 -14.13
C THR A 66 -3.37 -20.13 -14.21
N VAL A 67 -2.33 -19.63 -14.90
CA VAL A 67 -2.28 -18.30 -15.46
C VAL A 67 -2.11 -18.41 -16.98
N THR A 68 -2.95 -17.68 -17.73
CA THR A 68 -2.79 -17.54 -19.19
C THR A 68 -2.34 -16.13 -19.50
N HIS A 69 -1.21 -16.01 -20.18
CA HIS A 69 -0.61 -14.74 -20.60
C HIS A 69 -0.95 -14.45 -22.06
N LEU A 70 -1.41 -13.24 -22.36
CA LEU A 70 -1.38 -12.70 -23.71
C LEU A 70 -0.03 -12.00 -23.92
N ILE A 71 0.75 -12.48 -24.87
CA ILE A 71 2.12 -12.06 -25.13
C ILE A 71 2.21 -11.31 -26.47
N GLU A 72 2.88 -10.17 -26.44
CA GLU A 72 3.35 -9.45 -27.61
C GLU A 72 4.85 -9.71 -27.76
N GLY A 73 5.28 -10.17 -28.93
CA GLY A 73 6.66 -10.58 -29.20
C GLY A 73 6.74 -11.99 -29.75
N LYS A 74 7.96 -12.54 -29.79
CA LYS A 74 8.24 -13.86 -30.37
C LYS A 74 9.51 -14.47 -29.76
N GLY A 75 9.69 -15.76 -30.00
CA GLY A 75 10.91 -16.46 -29.57
C GLY A 75 10.86 -16.92 -28.13
N LYS A 76 11.63 -16.30 -27.27
CA LYS A 76 11.71 -16.66 -25.85
C LYS A 76 11.04 -15.60 -24.99
N VAL A 77 10.18 -16.04 -24.06
CA VAL A 77 9.66 -15.19 -22.98
C VAL A 77 10.25 -15.64 -21.65
N VAL A 78 10.63 -14.67 -20.81
CA VAL A 78 11.17 -14.93 -19.49
C VAL A 78 10.25 -14.33 -18.44
N PHE A 79 9.90 -15.14 -17.45
CA PHE A 79 9.10 -14.76 -16.28
C PHE A 79 9.94 -14.81 -15.02
N ASP A 80 9.60 -13.98 -14.07
CA ASP A 80 10.09 -14.05 -12.70
C ASP A 80 9.23 -15.03 -11.91
N THR A 81 9.86 -15.91 -11.13
CA THR A 81 9.22 -16.83 -10.19
C THR A 81 10.00 -16.90 -8.89
N LYS A 82 9.33 -17.20 -7.78
CA LYS A 82 9.99 -17.49 -6.51
C LYS A 82 9.24 -18.60 -5.79
N ASP A 83 9.90 -19.75 -5.66
CA ASP A 83 9.38 -20.94 -4.98
C ASP A 83 8.05 -21.48 -5.54
N LEU A 84 7.78 -21.25 -6.83
CA LEU A 84 6.62 -21.81 -7.54
C LEU A 84 6.95 -23.21 -8.08
N ARG A 85 6.01 -24.14 -7.91
CA ARG A 85 6.04 -25.45 -8.57
C ARG A 85 5.36 -25.33 -9.93
N ILE A 86 6.15 -25.22 -10.99
CA ILE A 86 5.66 -25.17 -12.37
C ILE A 86 5.40 -26.60 -12.84
N GLU A 87 4.16 -26.90 -13.23
CA GLU A 87 3.74 -28.24 -13.63
C GLU A 87 3.75 -28.40 -15.15
N LYS A 88 3.29 -27.38 -15.86
CA LYS A 88 3.06 -27.44 -17.30
C LYS A 88 3.10 -26.05 -17.92
N ALA A 89 3.62 -25.96 -19.14
CA ALA A 89 3.50 -24.80 -20.00
C ALA A 89 2.89 -25.22 -21.33
N GLU A 90 1.93 -24.46 -21.84
CA GLU A 90 1.21 -24.70 -23.08
C GLU A 90 1.03 -23.40 -23.85
N ALA A 91 1.24 -23.41 -25.15
CA ALA A 91 1.10 -22.24 -25.99
C ALA A 91 -0.04 -22.39 -27.00
N SER A 92 -0.66 -21.29 -27.38
CA SER A 92 -1.75 -21.25 -28.34
C SER A 92 -1.66 -20.01 -29.23
N LYS A 93 -2.14 -20.10 -30.47
CA LYS A 93 -2.27 -18.97 -31.40
C LYS A 93 -3.58 -18.20 -31.17
N ASN A 94 -4.64 -18.88 -30.75
CA ASN A 94 -6.01 -18.36 -30.68
C ASN A 94 -6.59 -18.29 -29.24
N GLY A 95 -5.83 -18.76 -28.24
CA GLY A 95 -6.29 -18.80 -26.85
C GLY A 95 -7.22 -19.98 -26.52
N GLN A 96 -7.43 -20.91 -27.46
CA GLN A 96 -8.30 -22.09 -27.28
C GLN A 96 -7.53 -23.39 -27.44
N ASP A 97 -6.81 -23.55 -28.53
CA ASP A 97 -6.09 -24.78 -28.87
C ASP A 97 -4.67 -24.74 -28.30
N PHE A 98 -4.52 -25.16 -27.06
CA PHE A 98 -3.23 -25.16 -26.35
C PHE A 98 -2.44 -26.43 -26.65
N GLN A 99 -1.15 -26.27 -26.99
CA GLN A 99 -0.18 -27.34 -27.21
C GLN A 99 0.99 -27.21 -26.25
N PRO A 100 1.65 -28.31 -25.85
CA PRO A 100 2.80 -28.25 -24.96
C PRO A 100 3.87 -27.29 -25.47
N ALA A 101 4.41 -26.47 -24.55
CA ALA A 101 5.53 -25.56 -24.81
C ALA A 101 6.74 -25.99 -23.97
N THR A 102 7.94 -25.88 -24.55
CA THR A 102 9.18 -26.18 -23.84
C THR A 102 9.49 -25.06 -22.85
N PHE A 103 9.74 -25.43 -21.61
CA PHE A 103 10.16 -24.47 -20.58
C PHE A 103 11.35 -24.98 -19.78
N LYS A 104 12.07 -24.06 -19.14
CA LYS A 104 13.20 -24.32 -18.28
C LYS A 104 13.25 -23.34 -17.13
N LEU A 105 13.50 -23.84 -15.92
CA LEU A 105 13.86 -23.03 -14.77
C LEU A 105 15.37 -22.82 -14.76
N GLY A 106 15.82 -21.57 -14.60
CA GLY A 106 17.23 -21.20 -14.48
C GLY A 106 17.77 -21.38 -13.07
N ALA A 107 18.92 -20.80 -12.81
CA ALA A 107 19.52 -20.81 -11.46
C ALA A 107 18.72 -19.90 -10.52
N ALA A 108 18.49 -20.35 -9.30
CA ALA A 108 17.81 -19.56 -8.27
C ALA A 108 18.76 -18.47 -7.72
N ASP A 109 18.23 -17.26 -7.56
CA ASP A 109 18.84 -16.15 -6.85
C ASP A 109 18.06 -15.85 -5.56
N LYS A 110 18.76 -15.44 -4.53
CA LYS A 110 18.15 -15.20 -3.21
C LYS A 110 17.13 -14.03 -3.25
N ILE A 111 17.42 -12.97 -3.99
CA ILE A 111 16.60 -11.76 -4.11
C ILE A 111 15.60 -11.94 -5.24
N LEU A 112 16.10 -12.21 -6.45
CA LEU A 112 15.31 -12.22 -7.68
C LEU A 112 14.45 -13.47 -7.85
N GLY A 113 14.74 -14.57 -7.13
CA GLY A 113 14.08 -15.85 -7.33
C GLY A 113 14.65 -16.62 -8.53
N THR A 114 13.80 -17.29 -9.28
CA THR A 114 14.20 -18.21 -10.36
C THR A 114 13.59 -17.77 -11.69
N PRO A 115 14.39 -17.53 -12.75
CA PRO A 115 13.83 -17.23 -14.07
C PRO A 115 13.15 -18.47 -14.64
N LEU A 116 11.95 -18.29 -15.18
CA LEU A 116 11.23 -19.30 -15.97
C LEU A 116 11.29 -18.87 -17.44
N GLU A 117 12.09 -19.58 -18.23
CA GLU A 117 12.20 -19.39 -19.68
C GLU A 117 11.22 -20.30 -20.41
N VAL A 118 10.43 -19.75 -21.32
CA VAL A 118 9.51 -20.52 -22.18
C VAL A 118 9.78 -20.18 -23.63
N ILE A 119 9.90 -21.20 -24.48
CA ILE A 119 10.04 -21.03 -25.92
C ILE A 119 8.64 -20.98 -26.53
N LEU A 120 8.34 -19.84 -27.14
CA LEU A 120 7.06 -19.62 -27.85
C LEU A 120 7.13 -20.27 -29.23
N PRO A 121 6.24 -21.22 -29.55
CA PRO A 121 6.07 -21.71 -30.92
C PRO A 121 5.71 -20.57 -31.88
N GLU A 122 6.05 -20.73 -33.15
CA GLU A 122 5.80 -19.72 -34.18
C GLU A 122 4.31 -19.35 -34.25
N GLY A 123 4.04 -18.04 -34.14
CA GLY A 123 2.70 -17.48 -34.18
C GLY A 123 1.90 -17.64 -32.88
N ALA A 124 2.46 -18.25 -31.82
CA ALA A 124 1.80 -18.31 -30.53
C ALA A 124 1.76 -16.92 -29.87
N ARG A 125 0.59 -16.58 -29.35
CA ARG A 125 0.33 -15.32 -28.61
C ARG A 125 -0.14 -15.57 -27.19
N TYR A 126 -0.64 -16.78 -26.91
CA TYR A 126 -1.14 -17.14 -25.58
C TYR A 126 -0.24 -18.22 -24.99
N LEU A 127 0.12 -18.04 -23.73
CA LEU A 127 0.90 -19.00 -22.97
C LEU A 127 0.17 -19.29 -21.66
N ARG A 128 -0.21 -20.55 -21.44
CA ARG A 128 -0.83 -21.01 -20.19
C ARG A 128 0.17 -21.79 -19.37
N ILE A 129 0.31 -21.39 -18.10
CA ILE A 129 1.18 -22.06 -17.13
C ILE A 129 0.31 -22.63 -16.02
N SER A 130 0.41 -23.94 -15.77
CA SER A 130 -0.18 -24.62 -14.61
C SER A 130 0.85 -24.65 -13.50
N TYR A 131 0.45 -24.27 -12.29
CA TYR A 131 1.39 -24.14 -11.18
C TYR A 131 0.69 -24.22 -9.81
N GLU A 132 1.51 -24.39 -8.78
CA GLU A 132 1.12 -24.29 -7.38
C GLU A 132 2.13 -23.43 -6.61
N THR A 133 1.64 -22.61 -5.66
CA THR A 133 2.49 -21.79 -4.81
C THR A 133 3.07 -22.60 -3.65
N SER A 134 4.19 -22.13 -3.09
CA SER A 134 4.71 -22.64 -1.82
C SER A 134 3.78 -22.24 -0.65
N PRO A 135 3.62 -23.08 0.39
CA PRO A 135 2.98 -22.66 1.64
C PRO A 135 3.67 -21.50 2.35
N THR A 136 4.92 -21.22 1.99
CA THR A 136 5.77 -20.15 2.49
C THR A 136 5.99 -19.05 1.46
N ALA A 137 5.15 -18.98 0.41
CA ALA A 137 5.23 -17.94 -0.62
C ALA A 137 5.18 -16.55 0.02
N PHE A 138 6.18 -15.73 -0.29
CA PHE A 138 6.43 -14.48 0.44
C PHE A 138 5.27 -13.47 0.33
N ALA A 139 4.62 -13.40 -0.83
CA ALA A 139 3.47 -12.52 -1.01
C ALA A 139 2.20 -13.02 -0.30
N LEU A 140 2.07 -14.32 -0.02
CA LEU A 140 0.84 -14.91 0.53
C LEU A 140 0.85 -14.89 2.05
N GLN A 141 0.02 -14.05 2.65
CA GLN A 141 -0.06 -13.87 4.10
C GLN A 141 -1.24 -14.68 4.64
N TRP A 142 -0.96 -15.91 5.05
CA TRP A 142 -1.92 -16.83 5.64
C TRP A 142 -2.06 -16.57 7.15
N LEU A 143 -3.21 -16.06 7.56
CA LEU A 143 -3.51 -15.75 8.96
C LEU A 143 -4.34 -16.87 9.58
N THR A 144 -3.96 -17.25 10.81
CA THR A 144 -4.78 -18.14 11.64
C THR A 144 -5.98 -17.40 12.20
N PRO A 145 -7.04 -18.10 12.68
CA PRO A 145 -8.16 -17.45 13.36
C PRO A 145 -7.74 -16.50 14.50
N GLN A 146 -6.69 -16.82 15.25
CA GLN A 146 -6.20 -15.97 16.35
C GLN A 146 -5.68 -14.61 15.89
N GLN A 147 -5.27 -14.51 14.63
CA GLN A 147 -4.71 -13.30 14.02
C GLN A 147 -5.78 -12.39 13.41
N THR A 148 -7.03 -12.85 13.31
CA THR A 148 -8.18 -12.10 12.75
C THR A 148 -8.95 -11.34 13.84
N ALA A 149 -9.84 -10.43 13.46
CA ALA A 149 -10.69 -9.72 14.42
C ALA A 149 -11.80 -10.62 14.98
N GLY A 150 -12.38 -11.48 14.13
CA GLY A 150 -13.45 -12.41 14.53
C GLY A 150 -12.97 -13.60 15.35
N LYS A 151 -11.68 -13.94 15.32
CA LYS A 151 -11.05 -15.06 16.04
C LYS A 151 -11.62 -16.45 15.69
N GLN A 152 -12.35 -16.59 14.60
CA GLN A 152 -13.06 -17.83 14.25
C GLN A 152 -12.59 -18.46 12.95
N ALA A 153 -12.31 -17.67 11.93
CA ALA A 153 -11.93 -18.15 10.60
C ALA A 153 -10.53 -17.68 10.20
N PRO A 154 -9.81 -18.47 9.37
CA PRO A 154 -8.55 -18.04 8.80
C PRO A 154 -8.76 -16.93 7.78
N TYR A 155 -7.67 -16.27 7.37
CA TYR A 155 -7.68 -15.19 6.41
C TYR A 155 -6.47 -15.28 5.51
N LEU A 156 -6.62 -14.87 4.25
CA LEU A 156 -5.54 -14.70 3.29
C LEU A 156 -5.55 -13.28 2.75
N TYR A 157 -4.39 -12.64 2.67
CA TYR A 157 -4.19 -11.47 1.83
C TYR A 157 -2.82 -11.53 1.14
N THR A 158 -2.66 -10.78 0.05
CA THR A 158 -1.39 -10.71 -0.69
C THR A 158 -0.67 -9.41 -0.41
N GLN A 159 0.68 -9.44 -0.50
CA GLN A 159 1.56 -8.27 -0.49
C GLN A 159 2.56 -8.40 -1.65
N GLY A 160 2.27 -7.73 -2.76
CA GLY A 160 3.05 -7.84 -4.00
C GLY A 160 4.30 -6.97 -4.05
N GLN A 161 4.26 -5.79 -3.41
CA GLN A 161 5.37 -4.83 -3.39
C GLN A 161 6.54 -5.35 -2.53
N PRO A 162 7.81 -5.11 -2.96
CA PRO A 162 8.19 -4.53 -4.24
C PRO A 162 8.23 -5.53 -5.40
N ILE A 163 8.72 -6.76 -5.21
CA ILE A 163 8.90 -7.81 -6.24
C ILE A 163 8.38 -9.17 -5.77
N ASN A 164 7.34 -9.18 -4.96
CA ASN A 164 6.84 -10.38 -4.32
C ASN A 164 5.72 -11.08 -5.11
N THR A 165 5.15 -10.43 -6.13
CA THR A 165 4.09 -11.00 -6.96
C THR A 165 4.55 -12.28 -7.65
N ARG A 166 5.82 -12.39 -8.02
CA ARG A 166 6.47 -13.60 -8.56
C ARG A 166 6.42 -14.81 -7.63
N SER A 167 6.09 -14.64 -6.36
CA SER A 167 5.97 -15.77 -5.43
C SER A 167 4.57 -16.41 -5.43
N TRP A 168 3.58 -15.78 -6.12
CA TRP A 168 2.25 -16.36 -6.23
C TRP A 168 1.69 -16.39 -7.66
N ILE A 169 2.31 -15.67 -8.60
CA ILE A 169 2.01 -15.74 -10.03
C ILE A 169 3.34 -15.79 -10.79
N PRO A 170 3.57 -16.75 -11.70
CA PRO A 170 4.70 -16.67 -12.63
C PRO A 170 4.42 -15.57 -13.66
N LEU A 171 5.13 -14.43 -13.60
CA LEU A 171 4.89 -13.26 -14.46
C LEU A 171 6.15 -12.43 -14.65
N GLN A 172 6.09 -11.38 -15.47
CA GLN A 172 7.15 -10.39 -15.62
C GLN A 172 6.99 -9.33 -14.50
N ASP A 173 7.63 -9.55 -13.35
CA ASP A 173 7.43 -8.81 -12.10
C ASP A 173 8.32 -7.56 -12.01
N SER A 174 7.96 -6.55 -12.78
CA SER A 174 8.64 -5.26 -12.84
C SER A 174 7.63 -4.12 -12.83
N PRO A 175 7.87 -3.03 -12.09
CA PRO A 175 7.01 -1.84 -12.13
C PRO A 175 7.03 -1.15 -13.50
N GLY A 176 8.03 -1.42 -14.34
CA GLY A 176 8.13 -0.96 -15.72
C GLY A 176 7.17 -1.67 -16.70
N ILE A 177 6.50 -2.73 -16.27
CA ILE A 177 5.59 -3.53 -17.11
C ILE A 177 4.17 -3.37 -16.56
N ARG A 178 3.23 -3.00 -17.44
CA ARG A 178 1.83 -2.81 -17.09
C ARG A 178 0.96 -3.82 -17.81
N ILE A 179 0.04 -4.41 -17.10
CA ILE A 179 -0.83 -5.51 -17.57
C ILE A 179 -2.27 -5.25 -17.14
N THR A 180 -3.22 -5.66 -17.96
CA THR A 180 -4.61 -5.86 -17.57
C THR A 180 -4.80 -7.29 -17.08
N TYR A 181 -5.88 -7.59 -16.34
CA TYR A 181 -6.12 -8.97 -15.95
C TYR A 181 -7.59 -9.29 -15.73
N ARG A 182 -7.90 -10.58 -15.88
CA ARG A 182 -9.11 -11.22 -15.38
C ARG A 182 -8.72 -12.32 -14.40
N ALA A 183 -9.58 -12.56 -13.41
CA ALA A 183 -9.33 -13.64 -12.47
C ALA A 183 -10.62 -14.38 -12.13
N ARG A 184 -10.51 -15.69 -11.99
CA ARG A 184 -11.46 -16.54 -11.32
C ARG A 184 -10.80 -17.12 -10.08
N ILE A 185 -11.35 -16.81 -8.91
CA ILE A 185 -10.85 -17.28 -7.63
C ILE A 185 -11.93 -18.17 -7.00
N ARG A 186 -11.53 -19.39 -6.67
CA ARG A 186 -12.38 -20.36 -5.96
C ARG A 186 -11.83 -20.55 -4.56
N THR A 187 -12.70 -20.49 -3.58
CA THR A 187 -12.40 -20.70 -2.16
C THR A 187 -13.48 -21.57 -1.52
N GLN A 188 -13.37 -21.82 -0.24
CA GLN A 188 -14.40 -22.55 0.48
C GLN A 188 -15.72 -21.73 0.52
N PRO A 189 -16.88 -22.41 0.62
CA PRO A 189 -18.18 -21.76 0.73
C PRO A 189 -18.22 -20.72 1.85
N ASN A 190 -18.92 -19.61 1.62
CA ASN A 190 -19.12 -18.50 2.55
C ASN A 190 -17.86 -17.65 2.87
N PHE A 191 -16.70 -17.97 2.32
CA PHE A 191 -15.57 -17.04 2.33
C PHE A 191 -15.72 -16.03 1.19
N PHE A 192 -15.47 -14.77 1.48
CA PHE A 192 -15.54 -13.71 0.50
C PHE A 192 -14.14 -13.41 -0.06
N ALA A 193 -13.99 -13.54 -1.38
CA ALA A 193 -12.79 -13.12 -2.08
C ALA A 193 -13.00 -11.74 -2.69
N VAL A 194 -12.00 -10.86 -2.57
CA VAL A 194 -11.94 -9.53 -3.19
C VAL A 194 -10.56 -9.32 -3.82
N MET A 195 -10.50 -8.57 -4.92
CA MET A 195 -9.25 -8.26 -5.61
C MET A 195 -9.14 -6.76 -5.94
N SER A 196 -7.93 -6.30 -6.25
CA SER A 196 -7.66 -4.97 -6.83
C SER A 196 -8.21 -4.85 -8.25
N ALA A 197 -9.51 -5.06 -8.42
CA ALA A 197 -10.23 -5.14 -9.67
C ALA A 197 -11.68 -4.68 -9.49
N ASN A 198 -12.53 -4.87 -10.51
CA ASN A 198 -13.95 -4.73 -10.32
C ASN A 198 -14.47 -5.85 -9.41
N ASN A 199 -15.06 -5.46 -8.28
CA ASN A 199 -15.68 -6.34 -7.30
C ASN A 199 -17.21 -6.16 -7.41
N ASP A 200 -17.86 -6.84 -8.37
CA ASP A 200 -19.31 -6.71 -8.59
C ASP A 200 -20.14 -7.30 -7.45
N GLN A 201 -19.60 -8.33 -6.79
CA GLN A 201 -20.27 -8.96 -5.65
C GLN A 201 -20.02 -8.13 -4.38
N ARG A 202 -21.07 -7.98 -3.58
CA ARG A 202 -21.05 -7.21 -2.32
C ARG A 202 -21.26 -8.08 -1.09
N THR A 203 -21.42 -9.38 -1.29
CA THR A 203 -21.62 -10.39 -0.25
C THR A 203 -20.90 -11.67 -0.62
N ALA A 204 -20.59 -12.49 0.39
CA ALA A 204 -19.98 -13.79 0.16
C ALA A 204 -20.86 -14.68 -0.73
N ALA A 205 -20.26 -15.30 -1.73
CA ALA A 205 -20.93 -16.27 -2.61
C ALA A 205 -21.06 -17.62 -1.90
N PRO A 206 -22.24 -18.24 -1.89
CA PRO A 206 -22.43 -19.57 -1.29
C PRO A 206 -21.54 -20.65 -1.93
N THR A 207 -21.15 -20.47 -3.18
CA THR A 207 -20.29 -21.40 -3.92
C THR A 207 -18.80 -21.16 -3.69
N GLY A 208 -18.41 -19.99 -3.17
CA GLY A 208 -17.01 -19.57 -3.08
C GLY A 208 -16.34 -19.32 -4.43
N ASP A 209 -17.11 -19.09 -5.51
CA ASP A 209 -16.58 -18.84 -6.88
C ASP A 209 -16.76 -17.37 -7.24
N TYR A 210 -15.66 -16.68 -7.50
CA TYR A 210 -15.59 -15.24 -7.74
C TYR A 210 -14.91 -14.93 -9.07
N ARG A 211 -15.37 -13.87 -9.75
CA ARG A 211 -14.79 -13.38 -11.00
C ARG A 211 -14.45 -11.90 -10.87
N PHE A 212 -13.32 -11.53 -11.42
CA PHE A 212 -12.76 -10.19 -11.36
C PHE A 212 -12.28 -9.75 -12.75
N ASP A 213 -12.39 -8.45 -13.02
CA ASP A 213 -11.89 -7.82 -14.24
C ASP A 213 -11.18 -6.52 -13.89
N MET A 214 -9.95 -6.36 -14.35
CA MET A 214 -9.15 -5.14 -14.24
C MET A 214 -8.76 -4.70 -15.66
N ALA A 215 -9.59 -3.82 -16.20
CA ALA A 215 -9.42 -3.30 -17.57
C ALA A 215 -8.33 -2.23 -17.67
N GLN A 216 -8.04 -1.53 -16.57
CA GLN A 216 -6.96 -0.56 -16.50
C GLN A 216 -5.62 -1.27 -16.34
N PRO A 217 -4.58 -0.90 -17.11
CA PRO A 217 -3.28 -1.54 -17.01
C PRO A 217 -2.55 -1.11 -15.74
N VAL A 218 -2.13 -2.08 -14.94
CA VAL A 218 -1.43 -1.90 -13.66
C VAL A 218 -0.08 -2.61 -13.65
N PRO A 219 0.92 -2.12 -12.88
CA PRO A 219 2.12 -2.90 -12.63
C PRO A 219 1.81 -4.14 -11.77
N PRO A 220 2.62 -5.21 -11.89
CA PRO A 220 2.37 -6.49 -11.21
C PRO A 220 2.22 -6.39 -9.69
N TYR A 221 2.99 -5.55 -9.01
CA TYR A 221 2.97 -5.44 -7.56
C TYR A 221 1.62 -4.95 -7.01
N LEU A 222 0.76 -4.39 -7.86
CA LEU A 222 -0.59 -3.92 -7.53
C LEU A 222 -1.69 -4.99 -7.71
N LEU A 223 -1.34 -6.20 -8.17
CA LEU A 223 -2.28 -7.32 -8.15
C LEU A 223 -2.45 -7.78 -6.70
N ALA A 224 -3.65 -7.58 -6.17
CA ALA A 224 -3.96 -7.95 -4.79
C ALA A 224 -5.19 -8.85 -4.69
N LEU A 225 -5.12 -9.78 -3.77
CA LEU A 225 -6.19 -10.71 -3.40
C LEU A 225 -6.35 -10.72 -1.88
N ALA A 226 -7.58 -10.73 -1.40
CA ALA A 226 -7.88 -11.07 -0.02
C ALA A 226 -9.07 -12.02 0.04
N VAL A 227 -9.02 -12.97 0.99
CA VAL A 227 -10.07 -13.98 1.20
C VAL A 227 -10.29 -14.19 2.69
N GLY A 228 -11.54 -14.06 3.13
CA GLY A 228 -11.90 -14.24 4.54
C GLY A 228 -13.38 -14.05 4.82
N GLU A 229 -13.75 -13.98 6.09
CA GLU A 229 -15.11 -13.61 6.51
C GLU A 229 -15.34 -12.10 6.42
N LEU A 230 -15.42 -11.59 5.19
CA LEU A 230 -15.58 -10.18 4.90
C LEU A 230 -17.05 -9.75 4.79
N GLN A 231 -17.29 -8.50 5.13
CA GLN A 231 -18.53 -7.79 4.85
C GLN A 231 -18.22 -6.47 4.15
N PHE A 232 -19.18 -5.98 3.37
CA PHE A 232 -19.05 -4.73 2.64
C PHE A 232 -20.08 -3.72 3.12
N ARG A 233 -19.70 -2.44 3.20
CA ARG A 233 -20.60 -1.30 3.37
C ARG A 233 -20.27 -0.18 2.41
N MET A 234 -21.30 0.28 1.70
CA MET A 234 -21.21 1.50 0.89
C MET A 234 -21.00 2.72 1.82
N ILE A 235 -20.06 3.60 1.45
CA ILE A 235 -19.81 4.89 2.13
C ILE A 235 -20.41 6.01 1.31
N GLY A 236 -20.04 6.13 0.04
CA GLY A 236 -20.54 7.12 -0.90
C GLY A 236 -20.93 6.48 -2.22
N ALA A 237 -21.12 7.30 -3.26
CA ALA A 237 -21.58 6.83 -4.57
C ALA A 237 -20.60 5.83 -5.20
N ARG A 238 -19.31 6.05 -5.00
CA ARG A 238 -18.24 5.21 -5.58
C ARG A 238 -17.17 4.81 -4.58
N THR A 239 -17.49 4.87 -3.29
CA THR A 239 -16.61 4.44 -2.20
C THR A 239 -17.30 3.45 -1.29
N GLY A 240 -16.52 2.59 -0.64
CA GLY A 240 -17.02 1.60 0.31
C GLY A 240 -15.91 1.04 1.18
N VAL A 241 -16.30 0.23 2.16
CA VAL A 241 -15.37 -0.46 3.05
C VAL A 241 -15.68 -1.94 3.13
N TYR A 242 -14.65 -2.75 2.95
CA TYR A 242 -14.63 -4.18 3.27
C TYR A 242 -13.90 -4.39 4.58
N THR A 243 -14.41 -5.24 5.44
CA THR A 243 -13.71 -5.68 6.65
C THR A 243 -14.43 -6.85 7.30
N GLU A 244 -13.86 -7.41 8.36
CA GLU A 244 -14.54 -8.38 9.22
C GLU A 244 -15.71 -7.71 9.97
N LYS A 245 -16.79 -8.45 10.22
CA LYS A 245 -18.03 -7.94 10.83
C LYS A 245 -17.81 -7.09 12.08
N ALA A 246 -16.88 -7.49 12.93
CA ALA A 246 -16.62 -6.82 14.21
C ALA A 246 -16.12 -5.37 14.07
N MET A 247 -15.57 -5.00 12.91
CA MET A 247 -14.98 -3.68 12.66
C MET A 247 -15.83 -2.81 11.71
N LEU A 248 -16.88 -3.37 11.08
CA LEU A 248 -17.58 -2.73 9.96
C LEU A 248 -18.18 -1.36 10.31
N ASP A 249 -18.88 -1.26 11.44
CA ASP A 249 -19.53 0.00 11.84
C ASP A 249 -18.50 1.09 12.16
N ALA A 250 -17.45 0.73 12.88
CA ALA A 250 -16.38 1.66 13.24
C ALA A 250 -15.60 2.13 12.00
N ALA A 251 -15.28 1.22 11.08
CA ALA A 251 -14.60 1.55 9.83
C ALA A 251 -15.46 2.46 8.94
N ALA A 252 -16.76 2.18 8.81
CA ALA A 252 -17.68 2.99 8.03
C ALA A 252 -17.81 4.42 8.60
N HIS A 253 -17.81 4.57 9.92
CA HIS A 253 -17.81 5.88 10.56
C HIS A 253 -16.51 6.63 10.30
N GLU A 254 -15.36 5.97 10.51
CA GLU A 254 -14.04 6.58 10.34
C GLU A 254 -13.82 7.08 8.91
N PHE A 255 -14.29 6.34 7.90
CA PHE A 255 -14.07 6.63 6.48
C PHE A 255 -15.23 7.38 5.82
N SER A 256 -16.12 7.99 6.57
CA SER A 256 -17.31 8.67 6.01
C SER A 256 -16.99 9.87 5.10
N ASP A 257 -15.74 10.37 5.08
CA ASP A 257 -15.30 11.48 4.23
C ASP A 257 -14.64 11.02 2.89
N LEU A 258 -14.63 9.71 2.58
CA LEU A 258 -13.93 9.18 1.40
C LEU A 258 -14.36 9.82 0.08
N ASP A 259 -15.68 9.96 -0.17
CA ASP A 259 -16.17 10.59 -1.41
C ASP A 259 -15.70 12.05 -1.53
N ASN A 260 -15.64 12.79 -0.41
CA ASN A 260 -15.15 14.16 -0.38
C ASN A 260 -13.64 14.21 -0.69
N MET A 261 -12.86 13.26 -0.17
CA MET A 261 -11.42 13.16 -0.46
C MET A 261 -11.18 12.88 -1.95
N VAL A 262 -11.94 11.94 -2.55
CA VAL A 262 -11.87 11.65 -3.99
C VAL A 262 -12.24 12.90 -4.80
N GLY A 263 -13.32 13.60 -4.45
CA GLY A 263 -13.74 14.83 -5.13
C GLY A 263 -12.71 15.95 -5.03
N ALA A 264 -12.07 16.14 -3.86
CA ALA A 264 -11.00 17.12 -3.68
C ALA A 264 -9.77 16.79 -4.55
N ALA A 265 -9.36 15.52 -4.57
CA ALA A 265 -8.23 15.07 -5.39
C ALA A 265 -8.50 15.26 -6.89
N GLU A 266 -9.72 14.96 -7.36
CA GLU A 266 -10.13 15.18 -8.76
C GLU A 266 -10.08 16.66 -9.17
N GLN A 267 -10.51 17.55 -8.29
CA GLN A 267 -10.45 18.98 -8.56
C GLN A 267 -9.00 19.47 -8.71
N LEU A 268 -8.08 18.93 -7.92
CA LEU A 268 -6.67 19.32 -7.94
C LEU A 268 -5.90 18.66 -9.10
N PHE A 269 -6.04 17.35 -9.27
CA PHE A 269 -5.11 16.53 -10.05
C PHE A 269 -5.73 15.88 -11.30
N GLY A 270 -7.02 16.08 -11.55
CA GLY A 270 -7.73 15.51 -12.70
C GLY A 270 -8.54 14.27 -12.33
N ALA A 271 -9.29 13.72 -13.28
CA ALA A 271 -10.28 12.67 -13.06
C ALA A 271 -9.68 11.41 -12.40
N TYR A 272 -10.38 10.84 -11.45
CA TYR A 272 -10.09 9.52 -10.89
C TYR A 272 -10.37 8.42 -11.93
N ARG A 273 -9.33 7.68 -12.33
CA ARG A 273 -9.36 6.77 -13.50
C ARG A 273 -9.72 5.32 -13.16
N TRP A 274 -10.06 5.03 -11.90
CA TRP A 274 -10.20 3.66 -11.37
C TRP A 274 -11.66 3.27 -11.04
N ASP A 275 -12.65 4.02 -11.48
CA ASP A 275 -14.10 3.89 -11.25
C ASP A 275 -14.49 3.99 -9.76
N ARG A 276 -14.11 3.03 -8.93
CA ARG A 276 -14.41 2.97 -7.49
C ARG A 276 -13.14 3.01 -6.65
N TYR A 277 -13.25 3.63 -5.49
CA TYR A 277 -12.23 3.62 -4.44
C TYR A 277 -12.82 2.95 -3.19
N ASP A 278 -12.53 1.67 -3.00
CA ASP A 278 -12.94 0.93 -1.81
C ASP A 278 -11.72 0.67 -0.91
N VAL A 279 -11.94 0.61 0.40
CA VAL A 279 -10.91 0.33 1.40
C VAL A 279 -11.17 -1.05 2.00
N LEU A 280 -10.16 -1.90 2.04
CA LEU A 280 -10.19 -3.14 2.81
C LEU A 280 -9.40 -2.93 4.12
N VAL A 281 -10.13 -2.90 5.25
CA VAL A 281 -9.48 -2.94 6.56
C VAL A 281 -9.07 -4.37 6.86
N LEU A 282 -7.77 -4.58 6.92
CA LEU A 282 -7.16 -5.88 7.18
C LEU A 282 -7.26 -6.28 8.66
N PRO A 283 -7.03 -7.56 8.99
CA PRO A 283 -7.04 -8.04 10.36
C PRO A 283 -6.02 -7.35 11.28
N PRO A 284 -6.23 -7.38 12.62
CA PRO A 284 -5.36 -6.69 13.60
C PRO A 284 -3.88 -7.11 13.59
N SER A 285 -3.57 -8.28 13.04
CA SER A 285 -2.20 -8.76 12.87
C SER A 285 -1.44 -8.10 11.71
N PHE A 286 -2.11 -7.32 10.84
CA PHE A 286 -1.48 -6.64 9.72
C PHE A 286 -0.30 -5.76 10.19
N PRO A 287 0.94 -5.99 9.68
CA PRO A 287 2.14 -5.44 10.31
C PRO A 287 2.52 -4.04 9.85
N ILE A 288 1.95 -3.55 8.74
CA ILE A 288 2.28 -2.26 8.10
C ILE A 288 1.10 -1.27 8.15
N GLY A 289 1.19 -0.15 7.43
CA GLY A 289 0.18 0.92 7.42
C GLY A 289 -0.94 0.68 6.41
N GLY A 290 -0.62 0.77 5.14
CA GLY A 290 -1.51 0.60 4.02
C GLY A 290 -0.81 0.00 2.81
N MET A 291 -1.57 -0.16 1.73
CA MET A 291 -1.09 -0.57 0.41
C MET A 291 -2.05 -0.04 -0.66
N GLU A 292 -1.52 0.61 -1.65
CA GLU A 292 -2.22 1.40 -2.65
C GLU A 292 -2.91 0.58 -3.76
N ASN A 293 -3.29 -0.65 -3.53
CA ASN A 293 -3.91 -1.48 -4.55
C ASN A 293 -5.10 -0.75 -5.21
N PRO A 294 -5.10 -0.52 -6.53
CA PRO A 294 -6.14 0.26 -7.19
C PRO A 294 -7.52 -0.40 -7.00
N ARG A 295 -8.54 0.43 -6.77
CA ARG A 295 -9.92 0.02 -6.48
C ARG A 295 -10.12 -0.68 -5.13
N LEU A 296 -9.05 -1.11 -4.44
CA LEU A 296 -9.11 -1.84 -3.17
C LEU A 296 -7.87 -1.56 -2.31
N THR A 297 -7.76 -0.35 -1.78
CA THR A 297 -6.72 0.01 -0.83
C THR A 297 -6.75 -0.91 0.39
N PHE A 298 -5.60 -1.46 0.77
CA PHE A 298 -5.48 -2.17 2.05
C PHE A 298 -5.11 -1.18 3.16
N ALA A 299 -5.74 -1.31 4.32
CA ALA A 299 -5.49 -0.42 5.46
C ALA A 299 -5.42 -1.18 6.78
N THR A 300 -4.55 -0.70 7.67
CA THR A 300 -4.46 -1.22 9.05
C THR A 300 -5.68 -0.82 9.88
N PRO A 301 -6.22 -1.70 10.74
CA PRO A 301 -7.31 -1.33 11.64
C PRO A 301 -6.91 -0.31 12.72
N THR A 302 -5.60 -0.05 12.90
CA THR A 302 -5.11 0.89 13.91
C THR A 302 -5.42 2.35 13.61
N ILE A 303 -5.88 2.67 12.39
CA ILE A 303 -6.35 4.02 12.02
C ILE A 303 -7.80 4.28 12.43
N ILE A 304 -8.55 3.24 12.81
CA ILE A 304 -9.92 3.39 13.30
C ILE A 304 -9.86 3.89 14.74
N ALA A 305 -9.73 5.22 14.89
CA ALA A 305 -9.62 5.89 16.18
C ALA A 305 -10.98 6.34 16.72
N GLY A 306 -11.99 6.49 15.86
CA GLY A 306 -13.34 6.97 16.17
C GLY A 306 -13.48 8.50 16.12
N ASP A 307 -12.42 9.23 15.77
CA ASP A 307 -12.35 10.68 15.73
C ASP A 307 -11.80 11.25 14.41
N LYS A 308 -11.55 10.38 13.43
CA LYS A 308 -10.97 10.68 12.11
C LYS A 308 -9.59 11.39 12.18
N SER A 309 -8.89 11.29 13.29
CA SER A 309 -7.59 11.96 13.45
C SER A 309 -6.46 11.26 12.69
N LEU A 310 -6.65 10.00 12.30
CA LEU A 310 -5.64 9.16 11.65
C LEU A 310 -5.95 8.84 10.18
N VAL A 311 -6.94 9.50 9.58
CA VAL A 311 -7.35 9.27 8.19
C VAL A 311 -6.37 9.84 7.15
N SER A 312 -5.28 10.50 7.58
CA SER A 312 -4.18 10.91 6.71
C SER A 312 -3.61 9.72 5.92
N LEU A 313 -3.52 8.54 6.53
CA LEU A 313 -3.14 7.33 5.82
C LEU A 313 -4.06 7.07 4.60
N ILE A 314 -5.37 7.25 4.75
CA ILE A 314 -6.30 7.05 3.63
C ILE A 314 -6.13 8.12 2.54
N SER A 315 -5.80 9.36 2.93
CA SER A 315 -5.45 10.41 1.95
C SER A 315 -4.19 10.04 1.17
N HIS A 316 -3.20 9.43 1.83
CA HIS A 316 -1.98 8.91 1.23
C HIS A 316 -2.30 7.79 0.22
N GLU A 317 -3.00 6.76 0.65
CA GLU A 317 -3.36 5.64 -0.22
C GLU A 317 -4.29 6.06 -1.38
N LEU A 318 -5.14 7.07 -1.18
CA LEU A 318 -5.92 7.66 -2.26
C LEU A 318 -5.05 8.43 -3.25
N ALA A 319 -4.05 9.18 -2.76
CA ALA A 319 -3.12 9.95 -3.59
C ALA A 319 -2.36 9.05 -4.58
N HIS A 320 -2.09 7.82 -4.19
CA HIS A 320 -1.53 6.81 -5.08
C HIS A 320 -2.37 6.54 -6.33
N SER A 321 -3.65 6.87 -6.34
CA SER A 321 -4.48 6.73 -7.54
C SER A 321 -3.98 7.59 -8.71
N TRP A 322 -3.20 8.63 -8.44
CA TRP A 322 -2.49 9.45 -9.43
C TRP A 322 -0.99 9.13 -9.46
N SER A 323 -0.34 9.12 -8.30
CA SER A 323 1.09 8.80 -8.16
C SER A 323 1.28 7.35 -7.71
N GLY A 324 2.03 6.56 -8.45
CA GLY A 324 2.22 5.13 -8.20
C GLY A 324 1.31 4.25 -9.07
N ASN A 325 0.00 4.49 -9.11
CA ASN A 325 -0.94 3.68 -9.87
C ASN A 325 -1.11 4.20 -11.31
N LEU A 326 -1.49 5.48 -11.50
CA LEU A 326 -1.67 6.06 -12.83
C LEU A 326 -0.32 6.31 -13.50
N VAL A 327 0.59 6.97 -12.79
CA VAL A 327 1.98 7.17 -13.21
C VAL A 327 2.87 6.43 -12.23
N THR A 328 3.56 5.40 -12.72
CA THR A 328 4.37 4.49 -11.90
C THR A 328 5.87 4.74 -12.11
N ASN A 329 6.70 4.49 -11.11
CA ASN A 329 8.15 4.40 -11.27
C ASN A 329 8.53 3.22 -12.17
N ALA A 330 9.46 3.41 -13.11
CA ALA A 330 9.86 2.34 -14.03
C ALA A 330 10.77 1.29 -13.39
N THR A 331 11.54 1.70 -12.40
CA THR A 331 12.43 0.83 -11.61
C THR A 331 12.32 1.19 -10.13
N TRP A 332 12.80 0.34 -9.25
CA TRP A 332 12.79 0.63 -7.80
C TRP A 332 13.77 1.72 -7.40
N SER A 333 14.78 2.01 -8.22
CA SER A 333 15.64 3.18 -8.04
C SER A 333 14.90 4.51 -8.25
N ASP A 334 13.77 4.48 -8.97
CA ASP A 334 12.92 5.63 -9.25
C ASP A 334 11.73 5.75 -8.26
N PHE A 335 11.73 5.02 -7.13
CA PHE A 335 10.61 4.88 -6.21
C PHE A 335 10.08 6.23 -5.65
N TRP A 336 10.93 7.25 -5.56
CA TRP A 336 10.53 8.58 -5.15
C TRP A 336 9.48 9.24 -6.09
N LEU A 337 9.43 8.83 -7.37
CA LEU A 337 8.41 9.28 -8.33
C LEU A 337 7.01 8.76 -7.96
N ASN A 338 6.94 7.64 -7.25
CA ASN A 338 5.73 7.15 -6.63
C ASN A 338 5.48 7.92 -5.32
N GLU A 339 6.32 7.74 -4.32
CA GLU A 339 6.07 8.15 -2.94
C GLU A 339 6.17 9.66 -2.69
N GLY A 340 7.16 10.32 -3.31
CA GLY A 340 7.35 11.76 -3.14
C GLY A 340 6.18 12.58 -3.68
N PHE A 341 5.67 12.20 -4.85
CA PHE A 341 4.45 12.80 -5.38
C PHE A 341 3.23 12.45 -4.52
N THR A 342 3.14 11.22 -4.03
CA THR A 342 2.03 10.78 -3.18
C THR A 342 1.95 11.58 -1.90
N VAL A 343 3.06 11.78 -1.18
CA VAL A 343 3.08 12.64 0.03
C VAL A 343 2.70 14.09 -0.32
N TYR A 344 3.18 14.63 -1.42
CA TYR A 344 2.78 15.98 -1.86
C TYR A 344 1.27 16.06 -2.13
N VAL A 345 0.72 15.12 -2.89
CA VAL A 345 -0.73 15.04 -3.22
C VAL A 345 -1.56 14.84 -1.95
N GLU A 346 -1.15 13.96 -1.06
CA GLU A 346 -1.75 13.73 0.26
C GLU A 346 -1.89 15.04 1.03
N ARG A 347 -0.80 15.84 1.14
CA ARG A 347 -0.81 17.13 1.83
C ARG A 347 -1.81 18.11 1.21
N ARG A 348 -1.92 18.11 -0.12
CA ARG A 348 -2.87 18.98 -0.83
C ARG A 348 -4.33 18.53 -0.62
N ILE A 349 -4.62 17.22 -0.60
CA ILE A 349 -5.96 16.70 -0.26
C ILE A 349 -6.33 17.10 1.16
N GLN A 350 -5.43 16.92 2.12
CA GLN A 350 -5.67 17.29 3.52
C GLN A 350 -5.87 18.78 3.72
N GLU A 351 -5.18 19.63 2.97
CA GLU A 351 -5.37 21.07 2.99
C GLU A 351 -6.81 21.45 2.62
N VAL A 352 -7.39 20.78 1.62
CA VAL A 352 -8.77 21.02 1.16
C VAL A 352 -9.80 20.47 2.14
N ILE A 353 -9.60 19.24 2.64
CA ILE A 353 -10.59 18.53 3.46
C ILE A 353 -10.60 19.03 4.90
N TYR A 354 -9.45 19.35 5.45
CA TYR A 354 -9.34 19.76 6.87
C TYR A 354 -8.88 21.19 7.02
N SER A 355 -7.61 21.48 6.81
CA SER A 355 -7.06 22.85 6.77
C SER A 355 -5.59 22.83 6.38
N LYS A 356 -5.10 23.99 5.91
CA LYS A 356 -3.67 24.20 5.66
C LYS A 356 -2.84 23.99 6.94
N GLN A 357 -3.31 24.47 8.10
CA GLN A 357 -2.60 24.34 9.36
C GLN A 357 -2.40 22.87 9.77
N ARG A 358 -3.43 22.02 9.56
CA ARG A 358 -3.32 20.60 9.84
C ARG A 358 -2.34 19.92 8.88
N SER A 359 -2.43 20.18 7.59
CA SER A 359 -1.50 19.66 6.58
C SER A 359 -0.05 20.04 6.87
N GLU A 360 0.22 21.31 7.16
CA GLU A 360 1.56 21.79 7.53
C GLU A 360 2.07 21.16 8.84
N MET A 361 1.19 20.93 9.82
CA MET A 361 1.55 20.25 11.06
C MET A 361 2.05 18.82 10.80
N GLU A 362 1.31 18.04 10.01
CA GLU A 362 1.68 16.67 9.69
C GLU A 362 2.98 16.64 8.88
N PHE A 363 3.15 17.56 7.92
CA PHE A 363 4.38 17.65 7.14
C PHE A 363 5.59 18.05 7.99
N ALA A 364 5.42 18.97 8.95
CA ALA A 364 6.49 19.36 9.89
C ALA A 364 6.97 18.17 10.75
N ILE A 365 6.04 17.31 11.19
CA ILE A 365 6.37 16.09 11.94
C ILE A 365 7.19 15.14 11.06
N GLU A 366 6.75 14.88 9.83
CA GLU A 366 7.45 13.98 8.91
C GLU A 366 8.84 14.48 8.52
N VAL A 367 8.99 15.79 8.30
CA VAL A 367 10.30 16.40 8.02
C VAL A 367 11.25 16.24 9.23
N ALA A 368 10.73 16.34 10.45
CA ALA A 368 11.53 16.08 11.64
C ALA A 368 11.94 14.59 11.74
N GLU A 369 11.02 13.68 11.44
CA GLU A 369 11.30 12.24 11.40
C GLU A 369 12.31 11.89 10.28
N LEU A 370 12.18 12.47 9.07
CA LEU A 370 13.14 12.34 7.99
C LEU A 370 14.57 12.75 8.43
N LYS A 371 14.69 13.93 9.06
CA LYS A 371 16.00 14.41 9.53
C LYS A 371 16.63 13.46 10.55
N GLN A 372 15.82 12.89 11.42
CA GLN A 372 16.27 11.91 12.41
C GLN A 372 16.71 10.60 11.73
N GLU A 373 15.96 10.09 10.76
CA GLU A 373 16.32 8.88 10.02
C GLU A 373 17.57 9.08 9.18
N MET A 374 17.68 10.19 8.44
CA MET A 374 18.83 10.51 7.62
C MET A 374 20.13 10.60 8.43
N ALA A 375 20.08 11.04 9.68
CA ALA A 375 21.25 11.07 10.57
C ALA A 375 21.81 9.65 10.87
N ALA A 376 21.00 8.61 10.69
CA ALA A 376 21.38 7.21 10.88
C ALA A 376 21.63 6.45 9.57
N LEU A 377 21.16 6.98 8.42
CA LEU A 377 21.33 6.35 7.11
C LEU A 377 22.71 6.66 6.50
N PRO A 378 23.34 5.70 5.81
CA PRO A 378 24.49 5.96 4.96
C PRO A 378 24.18 7.01 3.89
N GLU A 379 25.14 7.85 3.52
CA GLU A 379 24.96 8.89 2.49
C GLU A 379 24.40 8.34 1.16
N LYS A 380 24.84 7.16 0.73
CA LYS A 380 24.36 6.50 -0.49
C LYS A 380 22.86 6.18 -0.48
N ASP A 381 22.25 6.05 0.70
CA ASP A 381 20.84 5.75 0.89
C ASP A 381 19.98 7.01 1.19
N GLN A 382 20.60 8.20 1.16
CA GLN A 382 19.94 9.50 1.31
C GLN A 382 19.56 10.14 -0.04
N LEU A 383 19.74 9.43 -1.16
CA LEU A 383 19.44 9.89 -2.51
C LEU A 383 17.97 9.59 -2.86
N LEU A 384 17.35 10.44 -3.70
CA LEU A 384 16.04 10.12 -4.26
C LEU A 384 16.15 9.01 -5.32
N HIS A 385 17.17 9.10 -6.19
CA HIS A 385 17.49 8.02 -7.11
C HIS A 385 18.61 7.16 -6.50
N VAL A 386 18.22 6.11 -5.79
CA VAL A 386 19.13 5.25 -5.02
C VAL A 386 19.65 4.09 -5.87
N ASP A 387 20.94 3.74 -5.73
CA ASP A 387 21.51 2.54 -6.37
C ASP A 387 21.14 1.29 -5.56
N LEU A 388 20.34 0.43 -6.16
CA LEU A 388 19.88 -0.85 -5.61
C LEU A 388 20.48 -2.06 -6.32
N ALA A 389 21.55 -1.89 -7.10
CA ALA A 389 22.19 -3.01 -7.79
C ALA A 389 22.71 -4.07 -6.79
N GLY A 390 22.23 -5.32 -6.94
CA GLY A 390 22.57 -6.44 -6.04
C GLY A 390 21.97 -6.34 -4.63
N ARG A 391 21.01 -5.47 -4.41
CA ARG A 391 20.28 -5.25 -3.15
C ARG A 391 18.81 -5.64 -3.29
N ASP A 392 18.18 -6.01 -2.18
CA ASP A 392 16.72 -6.15 -2.14
C ASP A 392 16.08 -4.76 -2.31
N PRO A 393 15.10 -4.58 -3.22
CA PRO A 393 14.40 -3.31 -3.38
C PRO A 393 13.79 -2.76 -2.09
N GLU A 394 13.39 -3.63 -1.15
CA GLU A 394 12.87 -3.26 0.18
C GLU A 394 13.87 -2.38 0.97
N GLU A 395 15.18 -2.50 0.70
CA GLU A 395 16.20 -1.66 1.34
C GLU A 395 16.11 -0.19 0.92
N GLY A 396 15.45 0.11 -0.20
CA GLY A 396 15.18 1.47 -0.66
C GLY A 396 13.95 2.12 -0.02
N VAL A 397 13.15 1.36 0.74
CA VAL A 397 11.93 1.83 1.39
C VAL A 397 12.29 2.50 2.73
N THR A 398 12.66 3.77 2.65
CA THR A 398 12.99 4.66 3.79
C THR A 398 12.13 5.93 3.70
N LEU A 399 12.21 6.86 4.66
CA LEU A 399 11.51 8.15 4.55
C LEU A 399 12.06 9.06 3.43
N VAL A 400 13.22 8.73 2.87
CA VAL A 400 13.86 9.57 1.84
C VAL A 400 13.01 9.69 0.58
N PRO A 401 12.59 8.62 -0.13
CA PRO A 401 11.75 8.75 -1.31
C PRO A 401 10.42 9.48 -1.02
N TYR A 402 9.86 9.32 0.16
CA TYR A 402 8.59 9.93 0.60
C TYR A 402 8.77 11.43 0.87
N VAL A 403 9.45 11.75 1.95
CA VAL A 403 9.46 13.09 2.52
C VAL A 403 10.45 14.01 1.82
N LYS A 404 11.66 13.55 1.48
CA LYS A 404 12.60 14.35 0.68
C LYS A 404 12.05 14.60 -0.72
N GLY A 405 11.37 13.60 -1.33
CA GLY A 405 10.69 13.76 -2.61
C GLY A 405 9.60 14.83 -2.56
N ALA A 406 8.74 14.78 -1.55
CA ALA A 406 7.69 15.80 -1.33
C ALA A 406 8.26 17.20 -1.03
N LEU A 407 9.37 17.28 -0.27
CA LEU A 407 10.06 18.55 -0.01
C LEU A 407 10.63 19.18 -1.29
N MET A 408 11.15 18.36 -2.23
CA MET A 408 11.60 18.86 -3.52
C MET A 408 10.42 19.45 -4.31
N LEU A 409 9.29 18.75 -4.37
CA LEU A 409 8.08 19.25 -5.05
C LEU A 409 7.57 20.54 -4.39
N ARG A 410 7.62 20.62 -3.07
CA ARG A 410 7.29 21.84 -2.32
C ARG A 410 8.26 22.98 -2.61
N ALA A 411 9.55 22.72 -2.76
CA ALA A 411 10.55 23.72 -3.13
C ALA A 411 10.27 24.30 -4.53
N ILE A 412 9.87 23.45 -5.48
CA ILE A 412 9.45 23.88 -6.83
C ILE A 412 8.19 24.75 -6.71
N GLU A 413 7.17 24.29 -5.95
CA GLU A 413 5.94 25.08 -5.71
C GLU A 413 6.23 26.47 -5.14
N GLU A 414 7.14 26.55 -4.16
CA GLU A 414 7.49 27.83 -3.52
C GLU A 414 8.26 28.76 -4.46
N GLU A 415 9.08 28.24 -5.37
CA GLU A 415 9.82 29.06 -6.33
C GLU A 415 8.93 29.65 -7.42
N ILE A 416 8.02 28.84 -8.01
CA ILE A 416 7.24 29.26 -9.18
C ILE A 416 5.78 29.63 -8.87
N GLY A 417 5.31 29.35 -7.65
CA GLY A 417 3.94 29.58 -7.21
C GLY A 417 2.94 28.51 -7.68
N ARG A 418 1.85 28.37 -6.92
CA ARG A 418 0.79 27.38 -7.18
C ARG A 418 0.11 27.55 -8.52
N ASP A 419 -0.07 28.78 -8.97
CA ASP A 419 -0.72 29.08 -10.26
C ASP A 419 0.02 28.45 -11.45
N ARG A 420 1.32 28.21 -11.30
CA ARG A 420 2.16 27.54 -12.30
C ARG A 420 2.36 26.06 -11.97
N PHE A 421 2.51 25.71 -10.69
CA PHE A 421 2.84 24.36 -10.29
C PHE A 421 1.64 23.41 -10.35
N ASP A 422 0.43 23.83 -9.95
CA ASP A 422 -0.77 22.99 -10.01
C ASP A 422 -1.09 22.51 -11.43
N PRO A 423 -1.08 23.39 -12.49
CA PRO A 423 -1.21 22.96 -13.87
C PRO A 423 -0.08 22.02 -14.32
N PHE A 424 1.15 22.20 -13.84
CA PHE A 424 2.26 21.31 -14.15
C PHE A 424 2.02 19.90 -13.60
N VAL A 425 1.66 19.76 -12.33
CA VAL A 425 1.41 18.45 -11.68
C VAL A 425 0.22 17.75 -12.34
N ARG A 426 -0.85 18.49 -12.63
CA ARG A 426 -2.00 17.94 -13.36
C ARG A 426 -1.61 17.46 -14.75
N GLY A 427 -0.84 18.29 -15.50
CA GLY A 427 -0.33 17.94 -16.83
C GLY A 427 0.61 16.75 -16.80
N TYR A 428 1.42 16.59 -15.75
CA TYR A 428 2.28 15.42 -15.56
C TYR A 428 1.47 14.13 -15.43
N PHE A 429 0.43 14.11 -14.59
CA PHE A 429 -0.43 12.93 -14.45
C PHE A 429 -1.21 12.60 -15.73
N GLU A 430 -1.66 13.59 -16.49
CA GLU A 430 -2.35 13.37 -17.76
C GLU A 430 -1.39 12.87 -18.85
N GLN A 431 -0.20 13.46 -18.97
CA GLN A 431 0.78 13.10 -20.03
C GLN A 431 1.30 11.69 -19.85
N PHE A 432 1.54 11.27 -18.60
CA PHE A 432 2.10 9.95 -18.30
C PHE A 432 1.06 8.96 -17.80
N ALA A 433 -0.24 9.24 -17.99
CA ALA A 433 -1.32 8.36 -17.57
C ALA A 433 -1.11 6.92 -18.08
N PHE A 434 -1.21 5.94 -17.18
CA PHE A 434 -0.97 4.52 -17.42
C PHE A 434 0.42 4.17 -17.97
N GLN A 435 1.41 4.99 -17.65
CA GLN A 435 2.81 4.73 -18.02
C GLN A 435 3.67 4.53 -16.79
N SER A 436 4.81 3.86 -17.01
CA SER A 436 5.90 3.75 -16.04
C SER A 436 7.07 4.59 -16.51
N ILE A 437 7.55 5.50 -15.66
CA ILE A 437 8.56 6.50 -16.04
C ILE A 437 9.80 6.42 -15.15
N THR A 438 10.92 6.91 -15.69
CA THR A 438 12.19 7.04 -14.95
C THR A 438 12.38 8.47 -14.45
N THR A 439 13.29 8.64 -13.50
CA THR A 439 13.77 9.94 -13.03
C THR A 439 14.26 10.82 -14.21
N ALA A 440 14.95 10.24 -15.19
CA ALA A 440 15.42 10.98 -16.36
C ALA A 440 14.26 11.51 -17.24
N MET A 441 13.17 10.74 -17.37
CA MET A 441 11.96 11.20 -18.08
C MET A 441 11.29 12.35 -17.34
N PHE A 442 11.23 12.28 -16.01
CA PHE A 442 10.73 13.38 -15.17
C PHE A 442 11.59 14.64 -15.33
N GLU A 443 12.93 14.53 -15.25
CA GLU A 443 13.85 15.68 -15.45
C GLU A 443 13.65 16.34 -16.82
N ALA A 444 13.49 15.53 -17.87
CA ALA A 444 13.25 16.03 -19.22
C ALA A 444 11.90 16.78 -19.31
N HIS A 445 10.85 16.21 -18.73
CA HIS A 445 9.52 16.83 -18.67
C HIS A 445 9.54 18.14 -17.86
N LEU A 446 10.19 18.14 -16.72
CA LEU A 446 10.32 19.33 -15.88
C LEU A 446 11.02 20.47 -16.63
N LYS A 447 12.15 20.16 -17.29
CA LYS A 447 12.89 21.13 -18.11
C LYS A 447 12.05 21.70 -19.28
N GLU A 448 11.22 20.85 -19.91
CA GLU A 448 10.36 21.26 -21.02
C GLU A 448 9.23 22.18 -20.54
N LYS A 449 8.55 21.80 -19.44
CA LYS A 449 7.32 22.46 -18.98
C LYS A 449 7.56 23.65 -18.07
N LEU A 450 8.69 23.67 -17.36
CA LEU A 450 9.08 24.72 -16.42
C LEU A 450 10.51 25.24 -16.73
N PRO A 451 10.74 25.80 -17.93
CA PRO A 451 12.06 26.29 -18.32
C PRO A 451 12.56 27.46 -17.47
N GLU A 452 11.66 28.16 -16.74
CA GLU A 452 11.95 29.26 -15.84
C GLU A 452 12.49 28.80 -14.47
N LEU A 453 12.36 27.53 -14.11
CA LEU A 453 12.78 26.98 -12.82
C LEU A 453 14.30 27.08 -12.65
N LYS A 454 14.74 27.66 -11.54
CA LYS A 454 16.15 27.84 -11.19
C LYS A 454 16.66 26.82 -10.19
N LEU A 455 15.74 26.13 -9.49
CA LEU A 455 16.08 25.11 -8.50
C LEU A 455 16.96 24.02 -9.14
N ASP A 456 18.08 23.70 -8.51
CA ASP A 456 18.94 22.57 -8.91
C ASP A 456 18.29 21.25 -8.43
N VAL A 457 17.37 20.71 -9.25
CA VAL A 457 16.71 19.43 -8.96
C VAL A 457 17.69 18.25 -8.88
N LYS A 458 18.86 18.35 -9.55
CA LYS A 458 19.89 17.31 -9.49
C LYS A 458 20.55 17.25 -8.10
N GLU A 459 20.65 18.37 -7.40
CA GLU A 459 21.10 18.38 -6.02
C GLU A 459 20.16 17.58 -5.12
N TRP A 460 18.84 17.71 -5.31
CA TRP A 460 17.84 16.94 -4.58
C TRP A 460 17.88 15.45 -4.90
N ILE A 461 18.02 15.11 -6.18
CA ILE A 461 17.86 13.74 -6.66
C ILE A 461 19.12 12.90 -6.38
N TYR A 462 20.32 13.47 -6.65
CA TYR A 462 21.57 12.71 -6.72
C TYR A 462 22.58 13.05 -5.63
N LYS A 463 22.25 13.96 -4.69
CA LYS A 463 23.14 14.27 -3.57
C LYS A 463 22.52 13.87 -2.22
N PRO A 464 23.34 13.42 -1.26
CA PRO A 464 22.90 13.11 0.08
C PRO A 464 22.47 14.36 0.85
N GLY A 465 21.72 14.17 1.91
CA GLY A 465 21.24 15.26 2.74
C GLY A 465 20.07 16.03 2.14
N LEU A 466 19.72 17.13 2.76
CA LEU A 466 18.76 18.11 2.25
C LEU A 466 19.53 19.34 1.74
N PRO A 467 19.22 19.85 0.52
CA PRO A 467 19.82 21.10 0.01
C PRO A 467 19.57 22.28 0.95
N LYS A 468 20.45 23.27 0.90
CA LYS A 468 20.29 24.52 1.67
C LYS A 468 19.02 25.29 1.28
N SER A 469 18.54 25.09 0.06
CA SER A 469 17.27 25.64 -0.47
C SER A 469 16.03 24.89 0.00
N SER A 470 16.18 23.91 0.90
CA SER A 470 15.06 23.13 1.39
C SER A 470 14.05 24.04 2.12
N PRO A 471 12.74 23.92 1.81
CA PRO A 471 11.69 24.64 2.50
C PRO A 471 11.73 24.42 4.01
N VAL A 472 11.49 25.49 4.76
CA VAL A 472 11.32 25.39 6.21
C VAL A 472 9.84 25.15 6.50
N ILE A 473 9.49 23.94 6.86
CA ILE A 473 8.12 23.61 7.24
C ILE A 473 7.94 23.89 8.72
N SER A 474 7.12 24.89 9.04
CA SER A 474 6.76 25.28 10.43
C SER A 474 5.28 25.02 10.68
N SER A 475 4.92 24.85 11.94
CA SER A 475 3.53 24.62 12.35
C SER A 475 3.18 25.42 13.59
N PHE A 476 2.32 26.40 13.43
CA PHE A 476 1.71 27.12 14.55
C PHE A 476 1.00 26.20 15.55
N LEU A 477 0.41 25.09 15.07
CA LEU A 477 -0.25 24.12 15.94
C LEU A 477 0.75 23.41 16.86
N LEU A 478 1.94 23.07 16.37
CA LEU A 478 3.00 22.46 17.19
C LEU A 478 3.63 23.48 18.15
N GLU A 479 3.88 24.71 17.69
CA GLU A 479 4.37 25.80 18.54
C GLU A 479 3.41 26.09 19.71
N ASN A 480 2.10 26.01 19.44
CA ASN A 480 1.07 26.13 20.49
C ASN A 480 1.20 24.98 21.50
N VAL A 481 1.40 23.73 21.03
CA VAL A 481 1.62 22.58 21.94
C VAL A 481 2.88 22.80 22.78
N ASP A 482 3.98 23.29 22.21
CA ASP A 482 5.20 23.60 22.95
C ASP A 482 4.96 24.64 24.04
N ALA A 483 4.16 25.67 23.76
CA ALA A 483 3.75 26.65 24.77
C ALA A 483 2.92 26.01 25.89
N GLN A 484 2.02 25.06 25.56
CA GLN A 484 1.26 24.31 26.57
C GLN A 484 2.15 23.36 27.40
N ILE A 485 3.16 22.73 26.79
CA ILE A 485 4.18 21.96 27.51
C ILE A 485 4.91 22.85 28.52
N GLY A 486 5.25 24.09 28.13
CA GLY A 486 5.84 25.09 29.03
C GLY A 486 4.96 25.39 30.25
N LYS A 487 3.65 25.61 30.04
CA LYS A 487 2.66 25.81 31.10
C LYS A 487 2.55 24.61 32.03
N TRP A 488 2.46 23.40 31.44
CA TRP A 488 2.37 22.16 32.20
C TRP A 488 3.59 21.97 33.12
N LYS A 489 4.81 22.24 32.62
CA LYS A 489 6.05 22.20 33.41
C LYS A 489 6.02 23.15 34.62
N GLN A 490 5.26 24.24 34.52
CA GLN A 490 5.04 25.20 35.62
C GLN A 490 3.86 24.85 36.53
N GLY A 491 3.24 23.67 36.31
CA GLY A 491 2.08 23.22 37.08
C GLY A 491 0.75 23.88 36.69
N GLN A 492 0.73 24.69 35.62
CA GLN A 492 -0.45 25.39 35.11
C GLN A 492 -1.33 24.44 34.26
N PRO A 493 -2.65 24.68 34.20
CA PRO A 493 -3.55 23.95 33.32
C PRO A 493 -3.23 24.27 31.83
N ILE A 494 -3.38 23.24 30.98
CA ILE A 494 -3.18 23.37 29.55
C ILE A 494 -4.51 23.46 28.79
N GLN A 495 -4.48 24.08 27.63
CA GLN A 495 -5.63 24.19 26.72
C GLN A 495 -5.46 23.15 25.59
N SER A 496 -6.18 22.04 25.67
CA SER A 496 -6.04 20.89 24.77
C SER A 496 -7.37 20.36 24.24
N LYS A 497 -8.49 21.10 24.43
CA LYS A 497 -9.86 20.62 24.13
C LYS A 497 -10.03 20.12 22.69
N ASP A 498 -9.41 20.81 21.71
CA ASP A 498 -9.59 20.53 20.29
C ASP A 498 -8.35 19.90 19.66
N TRP A 499 -7.47 19.31 20.47
CA TRP A 499 -6.26 18.66 19.97
C TRP A 499 -6.57 17.37 19.24
N VAL A 500 -5.97 17.23 18.05
CA VAL A 500 -5.95 15.98 17.30
C VAL A 500 -4.80 15.08 17.76
N ALA A 501 -4.78 13.83 17.26
CA ALA A 501 -3.79 12.83 17.69
C ALA A 501 -2.34 13.31 17.57
N GLN A 502 -1.99 14.03 16.51
CA GLN A 502 -0.64 14.54 16.25
C GLN A 502 -0.18 15.54 17.31
N GLN A 503 -1.08 16.42 17.77
CA GLN A 503 -0.79 17.36 18.85
C GLN A 503 -0.58 16.64 20.20
N TRP A 504 -1.39 15.62 20.50
CA TRP A 504 -1.21 14.77 21.67
C TRP A 504 0.11 14.00 21.63
N LEU A 505 0.50 13.46 20.47
CA LEU A 505 1.79 12.79 20.30
C LEU A 505 2.95 13.77 20.54
N HIS A 506 2.87 14.97 19.98
CA HIS A 506 3.88 16.02 20.19
C HIS A 506 4.00 16.40 21.66
N PHE A 507 2.85 16.58 22.34
CA PHE A 507 2.80 16.84 23.77
C PHE A 507 3.46 15.73 24.59
N LEU A 508 3.08 14.46 24.40
CA LEU A 508 3.63 13.33 25.12
C LEU A 508 5.14 13.16 24.90
N ARG A 509 5.62 13.39 23.69
CA ARG A 509 7.06 13.32 23.34
C ARG A 509 7.85 14.49 23.90
N GLY A 510 7.22 15.67 24.07
CA GLY A 510 7.84 16.89 24.61
C GLY A 510 7.82 17.00 26.15
N LEU A 511 7.22 16.04 26.84
CA LEU A 511 7.24 15.97 28.30
C LEU A 511 8.67 15.75 28.82
N PRO A 512 8.98 16.16 30.08
CA PRO A 512 10.30 15.90 30.68
C PRO A 512 10.67 14.42 30.61
N ALA A 513 11.97 14.16 30.43
CA ALA A 513 12.49 12.80 30.40
C ALA A 513 12.20 12.01 31.69
N GLU A 514 12.13 12.72 32.82
CA GLU A 514 11.78 12.17 34.13
C GLU A 514 10.48 12.74 34.63
N LEU A 515 9.52 11.87 34.91
CA LEU A 515 8.23 12.19 35.51
C LEU A 515 8.07 11.37 36.80
N ASN A 516 7.64 12.02 37.86
CA ASN A 516 7.33 11.30 39.11
C ASN A 516 5.93 10.64 39.05
N ALA A 517 5.62 9.78 40.00
CA ALA A 517 4.37 9.04 40.07
C ALA A 517 3.13 9.94 40.16
N GLU A 518 3.23 11.09 40.84
CA GLU A 518 2.13 12.06 40.95
C GLU A 518 1.85 12.76 39.61
N GLN A 519 2.89 13.16 38.89
CA GLN A 519 2.78 13.74 37.54
C GLN A 519 2.16 12.75 36.55
N MET A 520 2.59 11.50 36.56
CA MET A 520 1.99 10.44 35.73
C MET A 520 0.50 10.25 36.08
N ALA A 521 0.17 10.16 37.37
CA ALA A 521 -1.21 10.02 37.82
C ALA A 521 -2.08 11.24 37.49
N LYS A 522 -1.53 12.48 37.54
CA LYS A 522 -2.21 13.70 37.14
C LYS A 522 -2.53 13.68 35.64
N LEU A 523 -1.56 13.37 34.78
CA LEU A 523 -1.74 13.24 33.35
C LEU A 523 -2.84 12.24 32.98
N ASP A 524 -2.80 11.05 33.59
CA ASP A 524 -3.77 10.00 33.30
C ASP A 524 -5.18 10.34 33.80
N ARG A 525 -5.31 10.98 34.98
CA ARG A 525 -6.62 11.44 35.49
C ARG A 525 -7.22 12.53 34.61
N GLU A 526 -6.40 13.48 34.16
CA GLU A 526 -6.85 14.64 33.39
C GLU A 526 -7.20 14.28 31.94
N PHE A 527 -6.36 13.49 31.29
CA PHE A 527 -6.48 13.22 29.84
C PHE A 527 -6.91 11.79 29.52
N GLN A 528 -7.05 10.90 30.50
CA GLN A 528 -7.51 9.52 30.34
C GLN A 528 -6.67 8.70 29.34
N PHE A 529 -5.35 8.94 29.25
CA PHE A 529 -4.48 8.31 28.28
C PHE A 529 -4.49 6.78 28.33
N THR A 530 -4.55 6.20 29.53
CA THR A 530 -4.63 4.73 29.72
C THR A 530 -5.90 4.13 29.10
N LYS A 531 -6.97 4.92 28.92
CA LYS A 531 -8.24 4.50 28.33
C LYS A 531 -8.40 4.94 26.87
N SER A 532 -7.38 5.54 26.27
CA SER A 532 -7.44 6.02 24.91
C SER A 532 -7.75 4.87 23.93
N LYS A 533 -8.70 5.08 23.03
CA LYS A 533 -9.00 4.17 21.92
C LYS A 533 -8.10 4.43 20.70
N ASN A 534 -7.49 5.61 20.64
CA ASN A 534 -6.54 5.96 19.59
C ASN A 534 -5.21 5.23 19.84
N SER A 535 -4.84 4.34 18.91
CA SER A 535 -3.65 3.48 19.05
C SER A 535 -2.33 4.26 19.09
N GLU A 536 -2.24 5.41 18.42
CA GLU A 536 -1.06 6.27 18.43
C GLU A 536 -0.87 6.90 19.83
N ILE A 537 -1.93 7.51 20.36
CA ILE A 537 -1.88 8.16 21.68
C ILE A 537 -1.60 7.12 22.79
N LEU A 538 -2.34 6.00 22.76
CA LEU A 538 -2.17 4.94 23.75
C LEU A 538 -0.75 4.37 23.71
N ASN A 539 -0.20 4.11 22.51
CA ASN A 539 1.17 3.63 22.35
C ASN A 539 2.20 4.58 22.95
N ALA A 540 2.12 5.88 22.63
CA ALA A 540 3.02 6.89 23.19
C ALA A 540 2.93 6.97 24.71
N TRP A 541 1.72 6.90 25.26
CA TRP A 541 1.49 6.85 26.71
C TRP A 541 2.07 5.60 27.34
N LEU A 542 1.86 4.42 26.74
CA LEU A 542 2.38 3.14 27.27
C LEU A 542 3.92 3.11 27.29
N ILE A 543 4.58 3.74 26.32
CA ILE A 543 6.06 3.91 26.32
C ILE A 543 6.48 4.71 27.57
N LEU A 544 5.81 5.84 27.85
CA LEU A 544 6.07 6.63 29.07
C LEU A 544 5.76 5.83 30.33
N ALA A 545 4.64 5.11 30.34
CA ALA A 545 4.22 4.28 31.49
C ALA A 545 5.23 3.17 31.80
N ILE A 546 5.82 2.54 30.78
CA ILE A 546 6.91 1.55 30.97
C ILE A 546 8.13 2.23 31.56
N ARG A 547 8.57 3.35 30.97
CA ARG A 547 9.75 4.12 31.38
C ARG A 547 9.68 4.56 32.84
N HIS A 548 8.53 5.04 33.26
CA HIS A 548 8.28 5.58 34.61
C HIS A 548 7.64 4.56 35.57
N LYS A 549 7.57 3.28 35.19
CA LYS A 549 7.01 2.18 36.01
C LYS A 549 5.59 2.50 36.54
N TYR A 550 4.76 3.12 35.71
CA TYR A 550 3.40 3.53 36.04
C TYR A 550 2.45 2.33 36.07
N ALA A 551 2.21 1.79 37.29
CA ALA A 551 1.44 0.57 37.50
C ALA A 551 -0.02 0.59 36.96
N PRO A 552 -0.79 1.71 37.03
CA PRO A 552 -2.17 1.73 36.52
C PRO A 552 -2.32 1.44 35.03
N ALA A 553 -1.28 1.67 34.20
CA ALA A 553 -1.32 1.37 32.76
C ALA A 553 -0.97 -0.09 32.40
N GLN A 554 -0.65 -0.95 33.39
CA GLN A 554 -0.17 -2.32 33.14
C GLN A 554 -1.19 -3.19 32.41
N ALA A 555 -2.46 -3.14 32.82
CA ALA A 555 -3.54 -3.91 32.17
C ALA A 555 -3.75 -3.45 30.72
N ALA A 556 -3.74 -2.14 30.49
CA ALA A 556 -3.86 -1.56 29.14
C ALA A 556 -2.69 -1.96 28.23
N LEU A 557 -1.45 -2.03 28.77
CA LEU A 557 -0.30 -2.53 28.00
C LEU A 557 -0.48 -3.99 27.57
N GLU A 558 -0.93 -4.86 28.46
CA GLU A 558 -1.15 -6.28 28.16
C GLU A 558 -2.27 -6.47 27.14
N GLU A 559 -3.37 -5.73 27.29
CA GLU A 559 -4.48 -5.73 26.33
C GLU A 559 -4.04 -5.20 24.95
N PHE A 560 -3.28 -4.09 24.92
CA PHE A 560 -2.77 -3.51 23.67
C PHE A 560 -1.89 -4.50 22.91
N LEU A 561 -0.92 -5.13 23.61
CA LEU A 561 -0.04 -6.14 23.02
C LEU A 561 -0.78 -7.41 22.57
N ALA A 562 -1.90 -7.76 23.19
CA ALA A 562 -2.72 -8.90 22.78
C ALA A 562 -3.57 -8.60 21.54
N ARG A 563 -3.96 -7.32 21.34
CA ARG A 563 -4.90 -6.88 20.30
C ARG A 563 -4.23 -6.33 19.06
N VAL A 564 -3.11 -5.60 19.20
CA VAL A 564 -2.44 -4.88 18.11
C VAL A 564 -1.24 -5.67 17.62
N GLY A 565 -1.18 -5.94 16.30
CA GLY A 565 -0.06 -6.63 15.65
C GLY A 565 0.84 -5.73 14.80
N ARG A 566 0.50 -4.44 14.63
CA ARG A 566 1.27 -3.50 13.80
C ARG A 566 2.66 -3.26 14.39
N GLN A 567 3.70 -3.49 13.58
CA GLN A 567 5.10 -3.44 14.02
C GLN A 567 5.50 -2.07 14.56
N LYS A 568 4.99 -0.99 13.95
CA LYS A 568 5.20 0.40 14.40
C LYS A 568 4.91 0.58 15.90
N PHE A 569 3.92 -0.13 16.45
CA PHE A 569 3.49 0.01 17.84
C PHE A 569 4.15 -1.00 18.76
N ILE A 570 4.11 -2.28 18.39
CA ILE A 570 4.53 -3.32 19.32
C ILE A 570 6.05 -3.35 19.52
N LYS A 571 6.84 -3.11 18.46
CA LYS A 571 8.31 -3.12 18.56
C LYS A 571 8.87 -2.08 19.53
N PRO A 572 8.43 -0.80 19.55
CA PRO A 572 8.89 0.18 20.54
C PRO A 572 8.53 -0.17 21.97
N LEU A 573 7.36 -0.78 22.22
CA LEU A 573 6.95 -1.21 23.57
C LEU A 573 7.87 -2.31 24.10
N TYR A 574 8.14 -3.34 23.27
CA TYR A 574 9.08 -4.41 23.66
C TYR A 574 10.51 -3.88 23.83
N LEU A 575 10.93 -2.93 22.98
CA LEU A 575 12.24 -2.28 23.11
C LEU A 575 12.36 -1.50 24.42
N GLU A 576 11.34 -0.70 24.77
CA GLU A 576 11.36 0.09 26.01
C GLU A 576 11.38 -0.83 27.26
N MET A 577 10.58 -1.90 27.27
CA MET A 577 10.63 -2.90 28.35
C MET A 577 12.02 -3.55 28.46
N ALA A 578 12.65 -3.88 27.34
CA ALA A 578 13.93 -4.58 27.31
C ALA A 578 15.14 -3.77 27.82
N LYS A 579 14.96 -2.47 28.11
CA LYS A 579 16.03 -1.60 28.65
C LYS A 579 16.46 -1.96 30.08
N THR A 580 15.65 -2.72 30.81
CA THR A 580 15.99 -3.20 32.17
C THR A 580 15.91 -4.72 32.24
N PRO A 581 16.69 -5.39 33.11
CA PRO A 581 16.65 -6.86 33.27
C PRO A 581 15.25 -7.40 33.64
N GLU A 582 14.56 -6.75 34.56
CA GLU A 582 13.20 -7.12 34.98
C GLU A 582 12.21 -6.90 33.82
N GLY A 583 12.32 -5.75 33.13
CA GLY A 583 11.49 -5.42 31.99
C GLY A 583 11.72 -6.37 30.82
N LYS A 584 12.97 -6.80 30.57
CA LYS A 584 13.30 -7.80 29.53
C LYS A 584 12.69 -9.17 29.84
N THR A 585 12.72 -9.59 31.10
CA THR A 585 12.07 -10.83 31.56
C THR A 585 10.56 -10.77 31.30
N ARG A 586 9.92 -9.66 31.66
CA ARG A 586 8.50 -9.42 31.41
C ARG A 586 8.18 -9.37 29.92
N ALA A 587 9.00 -8.68 29.13
CA ALA A 587 8.84 -8.60 27.68
C ALA A 587 8.85 -9.98 27.03
N LYS A 588 9.78 -10.87 27.44
CA LYS A 588 9.82 -12.27 26.99
C LYS A 588 8.56 -13.04 27.34
N ALA A 589 8.04 -12.87 28.58
CA ALA A 589 6.81 -13.53 29.00
C ALA A 589 5.58 -13.04 28.20
N LEU A 590 5.43 -11.73 28.01
CA LEU A 590 4.36 -11.15 27.20
C LEU A 590 4.47 -11.53 25.73
N PHE A 591 5.67 -11.60 25.18
CA PHE A 591 5.88 -12.06 23.81
C PHE A 591 5.50 -13.53 23.66
N ALA A 592 5.92 -14.40 24.56
CA ALA A 592 5.54 -15.81 24.54
C ALA A 592 4.01 -16.01 24.56
N LYS A 593 3.29 -15.17 25.34
CA LYS A 593 1.82 -15.18 25.41
C LYS A 593 1.16 -14.70 24.11
N ASN A 594 1.71 -13.69 23.44
CA ASN A 594 1.04 -12.96 22.37
C ASN A 594 1.58 -13.27 20.96
N GLN A 595 2.72 -13.96 20.79
CA GLN A 595 3.35 -14.16 19.49
C GLN A 595 2.46 -14.85 18.46
N ALA A 596 1.50 -15.67 18.88
CA ALA A 596 0.53 -16.32 18.00
C ALA A 596 -0.49 -15.33 17.38
N ASN A 597 -0.65 -14.14 17.96
CA ASN A 597 -1.51 -13.08 17.45
C ASN A 597 -0.78 -12.19 16.43
N TYR A 598 0.55 -12.29 16.36
CA TYR A 598 1.36 -11.41 15.52
C TYR A 598 1.64 -12.02 14.14
N HIS A 599 1.73 -11.16 13.16
CA HIS A 599 2.22 -11.55 11.86
C HIS A 599 3.66 -12.10 11.96
N PRO A 600 4.06 -13.12 11.16
CA PRO A 600 5.41 -13.71 11.23
C PRO A 600 6.55 -12.71 11.17
N ILE A 601 6.44 -11.67 10.32
CA ILE A 601 7.43 -10.58 10.20
C ILE A 601 7.58 -9.83 11.54
N ALA A 602 6.48 -9.41 12.13
CA ALA A 602 6.49 -8.69 13.40
C ALA A 602 7.02 -9.57 14.56
N ALA A 603 6.59 -10.84 14.60
CA ALA A 603 7.07 -11.81 15.58
C ALA A 603 8.59 -12.06 15.45
N ALA A 604 9.10 -12.18 14.22
CA ALA A 604 10.53 -12.36 13.96
C ALA A 604 11.35 -11.13 14.42
N ALA A 605 10.87 -9.92 14.13
CA ALA A 605 11.53 -8.67 14.54
C ALA A 605 11.63 -8.55 16.08
N ILE A 606 10.53 -8.89 16.79
CA ILE A 606 10.53 -8.86 18.27
C ILE A 606 11.42 -9.96 18.85
N ARG A 607 11.39 -11.16 18.29
CA ARG A 607 12.25 -12.27 18.72
C ARG A 607 13.73 -11.89 18.60
N ALA A 608 14.13 -11.29 17.46
CA ALA A 608 15.49 -10.82 17.25
C ALA A 608 15.90 -9.72 18.25
N LEU A 609 14.97 -8.80 18.56
CA LEU A 609 15.18 -7.75 19.55
C LEU A 609 15.40 -8.33 20.97
N LEU A 610 14.59 -9.28 21.38
CA LEU A 610 14.65 -9.88 22.73
C LEU A 610 15.79 -10.89 22.91
N ALA A 611 16.41 -11.35 21.81
CA ALA A 611 17.59 -12.22 21.83
C ALA A 611 18.89 -11.46 22.15
N LYS A 612 18.97 -10.18 21.78
CA LYS A 612 20.07 -9.26 22.14
C LYS A 612 20.03 -8.91 23.62
#